data_42f2867ca30b94f0e94a57695435df19
#
_entry.id   42f2867ca30b94f0e94a57695435df19
#
_cell.length_a   1.000
_cell.length_b   1.000
_cell.length_c   1.000
_cell.angle_alpha   90.00
_cell.angle_beta   90.00
_cell.angle_gamma   90.00
#
_symmetry.space_group_name_H-M   'P 1'
#
loop_
_entity.id
_entity.type
_entity.pdbx_description
1 polymer ?
#
loop_
_entity_poly.entity_id
_entity_poly.type
_entity_poly.pdbx_seq_one_letter_code
_entity_poly.pdbx_strand_id
1 'polypeptide(L)'
;MNLSIVVAKVVRENAQYKYKLVGKGERYLVQHQEGDNSGNAVMKYLTPYAKEPVVIEGVSLQKHSEIVESFGEVIYKAVVQHVVEDFDTGRLHKSKRNYFINGDSYSDAYESLLAEANNWVGLFEIISLSKTNIIEVLYDNCN
;
A
#
# COMPACT_ATOMS: atom_id res chain seq x y z
N MET A 1 9.70 9.13 0.77
CA MET A 1 8.27 9.29 1.09
C MET A 1 7.81 8.15 1.98
N ASN A 2 6.85 8.42 2.82
CA ASN A 2 6.29 7.42 3.72
C ASN A 2 5.05 6.77 3.12
N LEU A 3 4.77 5.54 3.55
CA LEU A 3 3.54 4.83 3.25
C LEU A 3 2.79 4.56 4.55
N SER A 4 1.48 4.79 4.54
CA SER A 4 0.59 4.45 5.65
C SER A 4 -0.63 3.70 5.14
N ILE A 5 -1.12 2.75 5.93
CA ILE A 5 -2.42 2.15 5.70
C ILE A 5 -3.43 2.90 6.55
N VAL A 6 -4.45 3.44 5.90
CA VAL A 6 -5.55 4.16 6.54
C VAL A 6 -6.81 3.32 6.46
N VAL A 7 -7.45 3.10 7.59
CA VAL A 7 -8.69 2.33 7.69
C VAL A 7 -9.83 3.31 7.90
N ALA A 8 -10.86 3.25 7.05
CA ALA A 8 -11.96 4.19 7.05
C ALA A 8 -13.32 3.50 7.07
N LYS A 9 -14.28 4.18 7.69
CA LYS A 9 -15.70 3.83 7.62
C LYS A 9 -16.39 4.86 6.73
N VAL A 10 -17.08 4.37 5.70
CA VAL A 10 -17.76 5.21 4.71
C VAL A 10 -19.21 4.76 4.57
N VAL A 11 -20.12 5.71 4.62
CA VAL A 11 -21.55 5.46 4.38
C VAL A 11 -21.89 5.98 3.00
N ARG A 12 -22.34 5.07 2.13
CA ARG A 12 -22.74 5.40 0.76
C ARG A 12 -24.22 5.13 0.59
N GLU A 13 -24.82 5.75 -0.41
CA GLU A 13 -26.18 5.46 -0.81
C GLU A 13 -26.19 4.57 -2.04
N ASN A 14 -27.00 3.51 -2.00
CA ASN A 14 -27.26 2.72 -3.19
C ASN A 14 -28.28 3.47 -4.06
N ALA A 15 -27.84 3.94 -5.22
CA ALA A 15 -28.66 4.77 -6.11
C ALA A 15 -29.92 4.05 -6.62
N GLN A 16 -29.87 2.71 -6.75
CA GLN A 16 -30.99 1.91 -7.27
C GLN A 16 -32.07 1.67 -6.23
N TYR A 17 -31.68 1.38 -4.99
CA TYR A 17 -32.61 0.97 -3.93
C TYR A 17 -32.78 2.00 -2.82
N LYS A 18 -32.07 3.11 -2.88
CA LYS A 18 -32.09 4.23 -1.93
C LYS A 18 -31.86 3.84 -0.46
N TYR A 19 -31.09 2.79 -0.23
CA TYR A 19 -30.67 2.45 1.12
C TYR A 19 -29.19 2.76 1.32
N LYS A 20 -28.79 2.91 2.59
CA LYS A 20 -27.41 3.21 2.95
C LYS A 20 -26.56 1.94 2.91
N LEU A 21 -25.37 2.04 2.32
CA LEU A 21 -24.34 1.00 2.36
C LEU A 21 -23.23 1.49 3.30
N VAL A 22 -22.93 0.70 4.32
CA VAL A 22 -21.88 1.01 5.28
C VAL A 22 -20.66 0.14 4.97
N GLY A 23 -19.59 0.77 4.51
CA GLY A 23 -18.28 0.15 4.35
C GLY A 23 -17.47 0.36 5.61
N LYS A 24 -17.17 -0.71 6.35
CA LYS A 24 -16.30 -0.69 7.53
C LYS A 24 -14.97 -1.31 7.19
N GLY A 25 -13.91 -0.75 7.77
CA GLY A 25 -12.58 -1.31 7.60
C GLY A 25 -12.05 -1.23 6.18
N GLU A 26 -12.52 -0.26 5.40
CA GLU A 26 -11.97 -0.03 4.07
C GLU A 26 -10.55 0.47 4.20
N ARG A 27 -9.63 -0.18 3.52
CA ARG A 27 -8.19 0.09 3.66
C ARG A 27 -7.65 0.77 2.42
N TYR A 28 -6.88 1.83 2.66
CA TYR A 28 -6.24 2.63 1.62
C TYR A 28 -4.75 2.74 1.92
N LEU A 29 -3.92 2.56 0.91
CA LEU A 29 -2.48 2.77 1.03
C LEU A 29 -2.19 4.19 0.57
N VAL A 30 -1.65 5.01 1.47
CA VAL A 30 -1.38 6.43 1.20
C VAL A 30 0.11 6.67 1.15
N GLN A 31 0.59 7.23 0.05
CA GLN A 31 1.95 7.73 -0.07
C GLN A 31 1.96 9.22 0.30
N HIS A 32 2.75 9.59 1.29
CA HIS A 32 2.75 10.94 1.86
C HIS A 32 4.13 11.37 2.32
N GLN A 33 4.28 12.66 2.56
CA GLN A 33 5.48 13.22 3.16
C GLN A 33 5.49 12.93 4.67
N GLU A 34 6.66 13.00 5.27
CA GLU A 34 6.80 12.89 6.72
C GLU A 34 6.05 14.04 7.41
N GLY A 35 5.27 13.69 8.42
CA GLY A 35 4.48 14.65 9.19
C GLY A 35 3.11 15.00 8.61
N ASP A 36 2.80 14.53 7.39
CA ASP A 36 1.48 14.73 6.80
C ASP A 36 0.43 13.84 7.46
N ASN A 37 -0.80 14.35 7.49
CA ASN A 37 -1.93 13.57 7.98
C ASN A 37 -2.53 12.75 6.83
N SER A 38 -2.12 11.50 6.73
CA SER A 38 -2.60 10.59 5.68
C SER A 38 -4.10 10.29 5.78
N GLY A 39 -4.68 10.38 6.98
CA GLY A 39 -6.13 10.25 7.16
C GLY A 39 -6.91 11.33 6.41
N ASN A 40 -6.39 12.55 6.37
CA ASN A 40 -7.03 13.65 5.62
C ASN A 40 -7.07 13.37 4.11
N ALA A 41 -6.04 12.74 3.56
CA ALA A 41 -6.03 12.37 2.14
C ALA A 41 -7.19 11.41 1.82
N VAL A 42 -7.41 10.43 2.68
CA VAL A 42 -8.52 9.47 2.53
C VAL A 42 -9.87 10.17 2.69
N MET A 43 -10.01 11.05 3.66
CA MET A 43 -11.24 11.83 3.86
C MET A 43 -11.59 12.66 2.63
N LYS A 44 -10.62 13.36 2.07
CA LYS A 44 -10.82 14.16 0.85
C LYS A 44 -11.22 13.29 -0.34
N TYR A 45 -10.60 12.14 -0.48
CA TYR A 45 -10.90 11.21 -1.57
C TYR A 45 -12.32 10.66 -1.47
N LEU A 46 -12.77 10.29 -0.27
CA LEU A 46 -14.05 9.63 -0.04
C LEU A 46 -15.24 10.58 0.12
N THR A 47 -15.01 11.81 0.57
CA THR A 47 -16.09 12.78 0.85
C THR A 47 -17.07 12.97 -0.31
N PRO A 48 -16.66 13.06 -1.58
CA PRO A 48 -17.62 13.21 -2.69
C PRO A 48 -18.58 12.03 -2.85
N TYR A 49 -18.23 10.85 -2.36
CA TYR A 49 -19.01 9.63 -2.49
C TYR A 49 -19.78 9.27 -1.22
N ALA A 50 -19.53 9.98 -0.11
CA ALA A 50 -20.08 9.65 1.19
C ALA A 50 -21.37 10.44 1.47
N LYS A 51 -22.33 9.77 2.09
CA LYS A 51 -23.60 10.38 2.56
C LYS A 51 -23.46 10.99 3.95
N GLU A 52 -22.54 10.49 4.75
CA GLU A 52 -22.25 10.94 6.10
C GLU A 52 -20.75 11.25 6.20
N PRO A 53 -20.31 12.02 7.20
CA PRO A 53 -18.87 12.27 7.36
C PRO A 53 -18.08 10.97 7.45
N VAL A 54 -16.97 10.91 6.68
CA VAL A 54 -16.05 9.77 6.68
C VAL A 54 -15.36 9.69 8.05
N VAL A 55 -15.33 8.50 8.63
CA VAL A 55 -14.66 8.26 9.91
C VAL A 55 -13.36 7.52 9.66
N ILE A 56 -12.25 8.09 10.09
CA ILE A 56 -10.95 7.41 10.05
C ILE A 56 -10.83 6.56 11.31
N GLU A 57 -10.77 5.25 11.13
CA GLU A 57 -10.73 4.28 12.22
C GLU A 57 -9.31 3.95 12.66
N GLY A 58 -8.34 4.14 11.79
CA GLY A 58 -6.94 3.89 12.13
C GLY A 58 -5.98 4.33 11.04
N VAL A 59 -4.76 4.62 11.45
CA VAL A 59 -3.65 4.96 10.57
C VAL A 59 -2.42 4.18 11.05
N SER A 60 -1.79 3.44 10.14
CA SER A 60 -0.61 2.64 10.46
C SER A 60 0.51 2.94 9.48
N LEU A 61 1.60 3.50 10.00
CA LEU A 61 2.80 3.76 9.20
C LEU A 61 3.46 2.43 8.81
N GLN A 62 3.71 2.27 7.52
CA GLN A 62 4.35 1.09 6.96
C GLN A 62 5.84 1.37 6.77
N LYS A 63 6.64 1.04 7.77
CA LYS A 63 8.10 1.25 7.73
C LYS A 63 8.76 0.30 6.72
N HIS A 64 9.83 0.77 6.10
CA HIS A 64 10.62 -0.02 5.14
C HIS A 64 9.76 -0.59 4.02
N SER A 65 8.87 0.23 3.49
CA SER A 65 7.91 -0.15 2.45
C SER A 65 8.04 0.75 1.23
N GLU A 66 7.82 0.15 0.07
CA GLU A 66 7.84 0.85 -1.21
C GLU A 66 6.68 0.38 -2.07
N ILE A 67 6.26 1.23 -3.02
CA ILE A 67 5.31 0.87 -4.05
C ILE A 67 6.09 0.50 -5.30
N VAL A 68 5.79 -0.67 -5.86
CA VAL A 68 6.32 -1.09 -7.16
C VAL A 68 5.41 -0.54 -8.25
N GLU A 69 5.97 0.16 -9.22
CA GLU A 69 5.21 0.64 -10.36
C GLU A 69 4.67 -0.53 -11.16
N SER A 70 3.35 -0.63 -11.23
CA SER A 70 2.65 -1.79 -11.78
C SER A 70 1.20 -1.44 -12.06
N PHE A 71 0.52 -2.31 -12.82
CA PHE A 71 -0.88 -2.11 -13.21
C PHE A 71 -1.72 -3.30 -12.78
N GLY A 72 -2.93 -3.04 -12.34
CA GLY A 72 -3.89 -4.04 -11.93
C GLY A 72 -4.85 -3.52 -10.87
N GLU A 73 -5.93 -4.25 -10.65
CA GLU A 73 -7.00 -3.85 -9.72
C GLU A 73 -6.76 -4.32 -8.29
N VAL A 74 -5.94 -5.33 -8.11
CA VAL A 74 -5.66 -5.91 -6.80
C VAL A 74 -4.30 -5.48 -6.32
N ILE A 75 -4.20 -5.13 -5.04
CA ILE A 75 -2.94 -4.76 -4.41
C ILE A 75 -2.40 -5.96 -3.64
N TYR A 76 -1.20 -6.37 -4.01
CA TYR A 76 -0.45 -7.44 -3.36
C TYR A 76 0.64 -6.85 -2.48
N LYS A 77 1.01 -7.59 -1.44
CA LYS A 77 2.14 -7.24 -0.56
C LYS A 77 3.19 -8.33 -0.63
N ALA A 78 4.40 -7.95 -0.95
CA ALA A 78 5.56 -8.81 -0.90
C ALA A 78 6.43 -8.46 0.29
N VAL A 79 6.94 -9.49 0.96
CA VAL A 79 8.01 -9.34 1.95
C VAL A 79 9.27 -9.92 1.33
N VAL A 80 10.30 -9.09 1.23
CA VAL A 80 11.57 -9.48 0.59
C VAL A 80 12.70 -9.27 1.58
N GLN A 81 13.55 -10.27 1.71
CA GLN A 81 14.78 -10.16 2.48
C GLN A 81 15.92 -9.82 1.54
N HIS A 82 16.53 -8.66 1.76
CA HIS A 82 17.73 -8.23 1.04
C HIS A 82 18.97 -8.64 1.82
N VAL A 83 20.00 -9.08 1.10
CA VAL A 83 21.28 -9.47 1.68
C VAL A 83 22.38 -8.67 0.98
N VAL A 84 23.09 -7.85 1.74
CA VAL A 84 24.20 -7.04 1.23
C VAL A 84 25.45 -7.39 2.01
N GLU A 85 26.56 -7.63 1.29
CA GLU A 85 27.86 -7.89 1.90
C GLU A 85 28.60 -6.56 2.16
N ASP A 86 29.10 -6.40 3.38
CA ASP A 86 30.00 -5.33 3.73
C ASP A 86 31.42 -5.74 3.27
N PHE A 87 31.95 -5.02 2.27
CA PHE A 87 33.26 -5.33 1.69
C PHE A 87 34.42 -5.14 2.68
N ASP A 88 34.26 -4.27 3.67
CA ASP A 88 35.33 -4.02 4.64
C ASP A 88 35.44 -5.12 5.70
N THR A 89 34.32 -5.69 6.12
CA THR A 89 34.24 -6.68 7.21
C THR A 89 33.90 -8.08 6.74
N GLY A 90 33.40 -8.23 5.52
CA GLY A 90 32.88 -9.50 5.00
C GLY A 90 31.58 -9.94 5.64
N ARG A 91 30.96 -9.10 6.45
CA ARG A 91 29.70 -9.42 7.09
C ARG A 91 28.53 -9.25 6.14
N LEU A 92 27.53 -10.13 6.31
CA LEU A 92 26.27 -10.04 5.58
C LEU A 92 25.27 -9.24 6.40
N HIS A 93 24.70 -8.20 5.78
CA HIS A 93 23.61 -7.42 6.33
C HIS A 93 22.31 -7.88 5.71
N LYS A 94 21.37 -8.34 6.54
CA LYS A 94 20.04 -8.77 6.12
C LYS A 94 19.02 -7.75 6.56
N SER A 95 18.17 -7.35 5.63
CA SER A 95 17.07 -6.41 5.92
C SER A 95 15.82 -6.85 5.20
N LYS A 96 14.67 -6.73 5.87
CA LYS A 96 13.38 -7.01 5.28
C LYS A 96 12.73 -5.72 4.80
N ARG A 97 12.17 -5.76 3.58
CA ARG A 97 11.40 -4.67 3.01
C ARG A 97 10.07 -5.20 2.50
N ASN A 98 9.07 -4.35 2.57
CA ASN A 98 7.74 -4.63 2.05
C ASN A 98 7.55 -3.89 0.73
N TYR A 99 6.96 -4.58 -0.23
CA TYR A 99 6.64 -3.99 -1.53
C TYR A 99 5.15 -4.15 -1.79
N PHE A 100 4.50 -3.06 -2.17
CA PHE A 100 3.09 -3.08 -2.58
C PHE A 100 3.02 -3.02 -4.09
N ILE A 101 2.31 -3.96 -4.69
CA ILE A 101 2.33 -4.21 -6.12
C ILE A 101 0.90 -4.37 -6.62
N ASN A 102 0.54 -3.64 -7.68
CA ASN A 102 -0.73 -3.85 -8.36
C ASN A 102 -0.62 -5.02 -9.34
N GLY A 103 -1.68 -5.80 -9.45
CA GLY A 103 -1.78 -6.89 -10.42
C GLY A 103 -3.21 -7.38 -10.52
N ASP A 104 -3.55 -8.03 -11.62
CA ASP A 104 -4.85 -8.68 -11.78
C ASP A 104 -4.81 -10.15 -11.32
N SER A 105 -3.61 -10.66 -11.15
CA SER A 105 -3.36 -12.01 -10.66
C SER A 105 -2.08 -12.06 -9.85
N TYR A 106 -1.89 -13.14 -9.12
CA TYR A 106 -0.65 -13.43 -8.40
C TYR A 106 0.55 -13.42 -9.35
N SER A 107 0.41 -14.04 -10.54
CA SER A 107 1.47 -14.09 -11.53
C SER A 107 1.87 -12.71 -12.03
N ASP A 108 0.91 -11.82 -12.27
CA ASP A 108 1.18 -10.44 -12.67
C ASP A 108 1.99 -9.70 -11.61
N ALA A 109 1.58 -9.82 -10.35
CA ALA A 109 2.28 -9.17 -9.25
C ALA A 109 3.70 -9.72 -9.09
N TYR A 110 3.87 -11.02 -9.22
CA TYR A 110 5.18 -11.67 -9.13
C TYR A 110 6.11 -11.21 -10.25
N GLU A 111 5.63 -11.14 -11.48
CA GLU A 111 6.40 -10.65 -12.62
C GLU A 111 6.81 -9.18 -12.46
N SER A 112 5.90 -8.34 -11.96
CA SER A 112 6.20 -6.93 -11.69
C SER A 112 7.26 -6.79 -10.60
N LEU A 113 7.20 -7.62 -9.57
CA LEU A 113 8.20 -7.65 -8.50
C LEU A 113 9.57 -8.05 -9.04
N LEU A 114 9.64 -9.08 -9.88
CA LEU A 114 10.89 -9.52 -10.50
C LEU A 114 11.48 -8.46 -11.41
N ALA A 115 10.65 -7.74 -12.15
CA ALA A 115 11.10 -6.62 -12.98
C ALA A 115 11.73 -5.51 -12.12
N GLU A 116 11.12 -5.18 -10.99
CA GLU A 116 11.68 -4.23 -10.02
C GLU A 116 13.00 -4.74 -9.43
N ALA A 117 13.10 -6.03 -9.20
CA ALA A 117 14.28 -6.67 -8.62
C ALA A 117 15.55 -6.47 -9.47
N ASN A 118 15.40 -6.22 -10.76
CA ASN A 118 16.53 -5.90 -11.63
C ASN A 118 17.27 -4.63 -11.21
N ASN A 119 16.61 -3.75 -10.45
CA ASN A 119 17.20 -2.51 -9.94
C ASN A 119 17.83 -2.67 -8.56
N TRP A 120 17.70 -3.84 -7.93
CA TRP A 120 18.21 -4.07 -6.59
C TRP A 120 19.68 -4.48 -6.63
N VAL A 121 20.40 -4.08 -5.58
CA VAL A 121 21.81 -4.44 -5.38
C VAL A 121 21.89 -5.61 -4.40
N GLY A 122 22.77 -6.58 -4.68
CA GLY A 122 22.99 -7.72 -3.83
C GLY A 122 22.01 -8.87 -4.08
N LEU A 123 21.92 -9.77 -3.11
CA LEU A 123 21.04 -10.93 -3.18
C LEU A 123 19.72 -10.64 -2.50
N PHE A 124 18.69 -11.33 -2.90
CA PHE A 124 17.37 -11.20 -2.26
C PHE A 124 16.64 -12.54 -2.23
N GLU A 125 15.73 -12.65 -1.29
CA GLU A 125 14.81 -13.78 -1.18
C GLU A 125 13.40 -13.24 -0.97
N ILE A 126 12.46 -13.70 -1.79
CA ILE A 126 11.05 -13.36 -1.62
C ILE A 126 10.48 -14.28 -0.54
N ILE A 127 10.19 -13.70 0.64
CA ILE A 127 9.67 -14.45 1.78
C ILE A 127 8.19 -14.77 1.58
N SER A 128 7.43 -13.79 1.11
CA SER A 128 6.00 -13.97 0.88
C SER A 128 5.48 -13.00 -0.18
N LEU A 129 4.41 -13.40 -0.83
CA LEU A 129 3.64 -12.55 -1.73
C LEU A 129 2.18 -12.90 -1.51
N SER A 130 1.38 -11.96 -1.05
CA SER A 130 0.01 -12.21 -0.69
C SER A 130 -0.92 -11.08 -1.14
N LYS A 131 -2.16 -11.47 -1.45
CA LYS A 131 -3.21 -10.52 -1.76
C LYS A 131 -3.58 -9.75 -0.49
N THR A 132 -3.76 -8.43 -0.62
CA THR A 132 -4.24 -7.59 0.47
C THR A 132 -5.70 -7.23 0.26
N ASN A 133 -6.31 -6.64 1.29
CA ASN A 133 -7.63 -6.05 1.21
C ASN A 133 -7.58 -4.51 1.04
N ILE A 134 -6.45 -3.98 0.63
CA ILE A 134 -6.29 -2.56 0.31
C ILE A 134 -7.08 -2.28 -0.97
N ILE A 135 -7.95 -1.29 -0.92
CA ILE A 135 -8.84 -0.95 -2.03
C ILE A 135 -8.10 -0.17 -3.11
N GLU A 136 -7.29 0.80 -2.68
CA GLU A 136 -6.63 1.70 -3.62
C GLU A 136 -5.40 2.35 -3.01
N VAL A 137 -4.48 2.77 -3.88
CA VAL A 137 -3.31 3.56 -3.52
C VAL A 137 -3.61 5.03 -3.79
N LEU A 138 -3.43 5.86 -2.78
CA LEU A 138 -3.62 7.31 -2.88
C LEU A 138 -2.28 8.02 -2.71
N TYR A 139 -2.07 9.07 -3.49
CA TYR A 139 -0.87 9.89 -3.42
C TYR A 139 -1.27 11.23 -2.82
N ASP A 140 -0.77 11.51 -1.62
CA ASP A 140 -0.97 12.80 -0.98
C ASP A 140 0.09 13.77 -1.48
N ASN A 141 -0.25 14.51 -2.52
CA ASN A 141 0.58 15.57 -3.05
C ASN A 141 0.21 16.85 -2.32
N CYS A 142 0.89 17.10 -1.20
CA CYS A 142 0.73 18.35 -0.47
C CYS A 142 1.29 19.52 -1.29
N ASN A 143 0.39 20.21 -1.93
CA ASN A 143 0.67 21.51 -2.53
C ASN A 143 -0.10 22.59 -1.77
#